data_e2e7bef412265daded34bee76b4002ee
#
_entry.id   e2e7bef412265daded34bee76b4002ee
#
_cell.length_a   1.000
_cell.length_b   1.000
_cell.length_c   1.000
_cell.angle_alpha   90.00
_cell.angle_beta   90.00
_cell.angle_gamma   90.00
#
_symmetry.space_group_name_H-M   'P 1'
#
loop_
_entity.id
_entity.type
_entity.pdbx_description
1 polymer ?
#
loop_
_entity_poly.entity_id
_entity_poly.type
_entity_poly.pdbx_seq_one_letter_code
_entity_poly.pdbx_strand_id
1 'polypeptide(L)'
;MYRRQGEVGENRRPALTVRWGIVATGGIATRFVAAMSMVADGEIVGVASRSMDRAQAFSSEHGIPYAYDDVAALAGDDRIDAVYIASPHSGHSPDTLASIAGGKHVLCEKPMALSAAQAEQMVAAARSRGTFLMEAVWTRFLPSYQALVGVLAEGRIGVPLLVEADFGFRVPLDPHGRLFDPALGGGAVLDLGIYPLQLCSLVLGHPDRVTADGEIGVTGVDEQVAAVLHHPEGGLGVVKAAMASGTNEFFCITPPSS
;
A
#
# COMPACT_ATOMS: atom_id res chain seq x y z
N MET A 1 50.63 24.76 -0.87
CA MET A 1 50.53 24.14 -2.19
C MET A 1 49.66 22.86 -2.03
N TYR A 2 48.33 22.98 -2.12
CA TYR A 2 47.38 21.87 -1.93
C TYR A 2 46.98 21.34 -3.31
N ARG A 3 47.38 20.12 -3.63
CA ARG A 3 46.95 19.42 -4.85
C ARG A 3 45.47 19.05 -4.73
N ARG A 4 44.64 19.52 -5.65
CA ARG A 4 43.28 19.02 -5.88
C ARG A 4 43.40 17.58 -6.37
N GLN A 5 42.79 16.66 -5.61
CA GLN A 5 42.58 15.28 -6.07
C GLN A 5 41.45 15.29 -7.08
N GLY A 6 41.62 14.51 -8.16
CA GLY A 6 40.80 14.47 -9.33
C GLY A 6 39.40 13.93 -9.04
N GLU A 7 38.46 14.45 -9.79
CA GLU A 7 37.13 13.93 -9.95
C GLU A 7 37.17 12.48 -10.45
N VAL A 8 36.82 11.55 -9.58
CA VAL A 8 36.47 10.18 -10.00
C VAL A 8 35.10 10.33 -10.67
N GLY A 9 35.12 10.31 -12.01
CA GLY A 9 33.91 10.24 -12.80
C GLY A 9 33.12 9.00 -12.40
N GLU A 10 32.03 9.18 -11.65
CA GLU A 10 31.00 8.14 -11.45
C GLU A 10 30.49 7.73 -12.82
N ASN A 11 30.86 6.54 -13.25
CA ASN A 11 30.32 5.87 -14.41
C ASN A 11 28.89 5.43 -14.06
N ARG A 12 27.95 6.40 -13.91
CA ARG A 12 26.52 6.14 -13.74
C ARG A 12 26.05 5.50 -15.04
N ARG A 13 25.76 4.21 -15.00
CA ARG A 13 24.91 3.59 -16.02
C ARG A 13 23.70 4.49 -16.20
N PRO A 14 23.26 4.77 -17.44
CA PRO A 14 22.02 5.52 -17.62
C PRO A 14 20.93 4.83 -16.80
N ALA A 15 20.25 5.58 -15.95
CA ALA A 15 19.15 5.06 -15.17
C ALA A 15 18.14 4.47 -16.15
N LEU A 16 17.85 3.17 -16.01
CA LEU A 16 16.85 2.51 -16.83
C LEU A 16 15.49 3.11 -16.42
N THR A 17 14.84 3.79 -17.35
CA THR A 17 13.48 4.28 -17.12
C THR A 17 12.55 3.08 -16.96
N VAL A 18 11.85 3.00 -15.82
CA VAL A 18 10.84 1.97 -15.55
C VAL A 18 9.54 2.35 -16.22
N ARG A 19 9.03 1.49 -17.09
CA ARG A 19 7.78 1.68 -17.83
C ARG A 19 6.62 1.06 -17.06
N TRP A 20 5.70 1.91 -16.61
CA TRP A 20 4.58 1.52 -15.75
C TRP A 20 3.28 1.31 -16.51
N GLY A 21 2.58 0.22 -16.17
CA GLY A 21 1.16 0.05 -16.44
C GLY A 21 0.35 0.35 -15.17
N ILE A 22 -0.87 0.87 -15.33
CA ILE A 22 -1.81 1.11 -14.24
C ILE A 22 -3.03 0.22 -14.43
N VAL A 23 -3.48 -0.44 -13.37
CA VAL A 23 -4.75 -1.20 -13.34
C VAL A 23 -5.78 -0.41 -12.55
N ALA A 24 -6.90 -0.12 -13.19
CA ALA A 24 -8.01 0.74 -12.78
C ALA A 24 -7.75 2.25 -12.99
N THR A 25 -8.86 3.01 -12.97
CA THR A 25 -8.92 4.43 -13.36
C THR A 25 -9.58 5.28 -12.25
N GLY A 26 -9.41 4.86 -11.00
CA GLY A 26 -9.95 5.54 -9.83
C GLY A 26 -9.08 6.69 -9.33
N GLY A 27 -9.55 7.40 -8.29
CA GLY A 27 -8.86 8.58 -7.74
C GLY A 27 -7.43 8.30 -7.28
N ILE A 28 -7.10 7.09 -6.80
CA ILE A 28 -5.72 6.76 -6.40
C ILE A 28 -4.82 6.58 -7.64
N ALA A 29 -5.35 6.07 -8.75
CA ALA A 29 -4.62 6.01 -10.02
C ALA A 29 -4.28 7.42 -10.54
N THR A 30 -5.21 8.37 -10.46
CA THR A 30 -4.95 9.78 -10.79
C THR A 30 -3.84 10.38 -9.93
N ARG A 31 -3.84 10.08 -8.62
CA ARG A 31 -2.76 10.53 -7.70
C ARG A 31 -1.41 9.91 -8.06
N PHE A 32 -1.41 8.64 -8.46
CA PHE A 32 -0.19 7.97 -8.90
C PHE A 32 0.38 8.60 -10.18
N VAL A 33 -0.48 8.92 -11.16
CA VAL A 33 -0.07 9.67 -12.37
C VAL A 33 0.58 11.00 -12.00
N ALA A 34 -0.06 11.76 -11.10
CA ALA A 34 0.48 13.04 -10.66
C ALA A 34 1.83 12.88 -9.93
N ALA A 35 1.99 11.85 -9.10
CA ALA A 35 3.25 11.55 -8.42
C ALA A 35 4.35 11.14 -9.41
N MET A 36 4.04 10.32 -10.41
CA MET A 36 4.99 9.87 -11.42
C MET A 36 5.55 11.01 -12.28
N SER A 37 4.83 12.10 -12.45
CA SER A 37 5.35 13.29 -13.14
C SER A 37 6.57 13.94 -12.45
N MET A 38 6.83 13.60 -11.17
CA MET A 38 7.98 14.06 -10.38
C MET A 38 9.13 13.03 -10.35
N VAL A 39 8.95 11.87 -10.96
CA VAL A 39 9.93 10.77 -10.96
C VAL A 39 10.71 10.79 -12.27
N ALA A 40 12.02 10.98 -12.19
CA ALA A 40 12.86 11.19 -13.37
C ALA A 40 13.14 9.91 -14.18
N ASP A 41 13.03 8.75 -13.53
CA ASP A 41 13.37 7.43 -14.08
C ASP A 41 12.14 6.49 -14.17
N GLY A 42 10.96 7.07 -14.29
CA GLY A 42 9.71 6.34 -14.46
C GLY A 42 8.78 7.02 -15.46
N GLU A 43 8.08 6.24 -16.27
CA GLU A 43 7.06 6.71 -17.19
C GLU A 43 5.83 5.80 -17.18
N ILE A 44 4.64 6.37 -17.35
CA ILE A 44 3.40 5.59 -17.45
C ILE A 44 3.11 5.38 -18.93
N VAL A 45 3.09 4.13 -19.36
CA VAL A 45 2.90 3.77 -20.78
C VAL A 45 1.57 3.10 -21.05
N GLY A 46 0.89 2.53 -20.05
CA GLY A 46 -0.36 1.84 -20.25
C GLY A 46 -1.34 1.96 -19.10
N VAL A 47 -2.62 1.85 -19.38
CA VAL A 47 -3.69 1.76 -18.38
C VAL A 47 -4.70 0.68 -18.76
N ALA A 48 -5.09 -0.16 -17.82
CA ALA A 48 -6.14 -1.16 -17.95
C ALA A 48 -7.37 -0.83 -17.12
N SER A 49 -8.54 -1.11 -17.66
CA SER A 49 -9.83 -1.05 -16.96
C SER A 49 -10.75 -2.14 -17.48
N ARG A 50 -11.68 -2.62 -16.66
CA ARG A 50 -12.74 -3.55 -17.10
C ARG A 50 -13.67 -3.00 -18.21
N SER A 51 -13.48 -1.76 -18.60
CA SER A 51 -14.19 -1.10 -19.70
C SER A 51 -13.16 -0.38 -20.56
N MET A 52 -13.10 -0.69 -21.83
CA MET A 52 -12.23 -0.02 -22.80
C MET A 52 -12.50 1.49 -22.83
N ASP A 53 -13.78 1.89 -22.79
CA ASP A 53 -14.14 3.33 -22.79
C ASP A 53 -13.52 4.08 -21.59
N ARG A 54 -13.53 3.46 -20.39
CA ARG A 54 -12.89 4.05 -19.21
C ARG A 54 -11.37 4.09 -19.33
N ALA A 55 -10.78 3.03 -19.86
CA ALA A 55 -9.34 3.01 -20.11
C ALA A 55 -8.92 4.09 -21.10
N GLN A 56 -9.64 4.24 -22.21
CA GLN A 56 -9.38 5.26 -23.22
C GLN A 56 -9.61 6.67 -22.70
N ALA A 57 -10.68 6.90 -21.94
CA ALA A 57 -10.95 8.21 -21.34
C ALA A 57 -9.79 8.62 -20.41
N PHE A 58 -9.37 7.72 -19.50
CA PHE A 58 -8.26 7.96 -18.58
C PHE A 58 -6.92 8.14 -19.32
N SER A 59 -6.67 7.31 -20.33
CA SER A 59 -5.49 7.41 -21.19
C SER A 59 -5.42 8.79 -21.87
N SER A 60 -6.56 9.23 -22.45
CA SER A 60 -6.65 10.54 -23.14
C SER A 60 -6.49 11.72 -22.17
N GLU A 61 -7.09 11.65 -20.98
CA GLU A 61 -7.02 12.68 -19.95
C GLU A 61 -5.57 12.89 -19.44
N HIS A 62 -4.83 11.79 -19.29
CA HIS A 62 -3.51 11.82 -18.70
C HIS A 62 -2.36 11.65 -19.69
N GLY A 63 -2.64 11.57 -20.99
CA GLY A 63 -1.63 11.42 -22.04
C GLY A 63 -0.91 10.06 -21.99
N ILE A 64 -1.58 9.00 -21.52
CA ILE A 64 -1.02 7.65 -21.45
C ILE A 64 -1.15 7.00 -22.83
N PRO A 65 -0.06 6.45 -23.43
CA PRO A 65 -0.09 6.00 -24.83
C PRO A 65 -1.04 4.85 -25.13
N TYR A 66 -1.20 3.89 -24.18
CA TYR A 66 -1.90 2.63 -24.45
C TYR A 66 -3.01 2.37 -23.44
N ALA A 67 -4.18 1.95 -23.95
CA ALA A 67 -5.34 1.56 -23.14
C ALA A 67 -5.69 0.09 -23.38
N TYR A 68 -6.06 -0.62 -22.31
CA TYR A 68 -6.41 -2.05 -22.33
C TYR A 68 -7.73 -2.26 -21.59
N ASP A 69 -8.54 -3.22 -22.05
CA ASP A 69 -9.78 -3.63 -21.39
C ASP A 69 -9.61 -4.81 -20.43
N ASP A 70 -8.37 -5.31 -20.31
CA ASP A 70 -8.02 -6.48 -19.54
C ASP A 70 -6.60 -6.34 -18.96
N VAL A 71 -6.42 -6.82 -17.72
CA VAL A 71 -5.14 -6.81 -17.01
C VAL A 71 -4.13 -7.74 -17.66
N ALA A 72 -4.56 -8.91 -18.18
CA ALA A 72 -3.67 -9.86 -18.82
C ALA A 72 -3.11 -9.29 -20.13
N ALA A 73 -3.92 -8.54 -20.90
CA ALA A 73 -3.48 -7.84 -22.10
C ALA A 73 -2.42 -6.77 -21.76
N LEU A 74 -2.64 -5.96 -20.73
CA LEU A 74 -1.65 -5.01 -20.24
C LEU A 74 -0.37 -5.73 -19.79
N ALA A 75 -0.50 -6.80 -19.00
CA ALA A 75 0.64 -7.55 -18.47
C ALA A 75 1.40 -8.34 -19.55
N GLY A 76 0.75 -8.66 -20.68
CA GLY A 76 1.38 -9.31 -21.83
C GLY A 76 2.21 -8.37 -22.71
N ASP A 77 2.15 -7.06 -22.48
CA ASP A 77 2.84 -6.08 -23.33
C ASP A 77 4.30 -5.88 -22.89
N ASP A 78 5.25 -6.13 -23.78
CA ASP A 78 6.69 -6.00 -23.54
C ASP A 78 7.16 -4.54 -23.35
N ARG A 79 6.29 -3.57 -23.59
CA ARG A 79 6.54 -2.15 -23.32
C ARG A 79 6.36 -1.78 -21.85
N ILE A 80 5.86 -2.70 -21.02
CA ILE A 80 5.58 -2.50 -19.60
C ILE A 80 6.56 -3.35 -18.78
N ASP A 81 7.21 -2.74 -17.80
CA ASP A 81 8.14 -3.39 -16.87
C ASP A 81 7.48 -3.67 -15.52
N ALA A 82 6.68 -2.73 -15.04
CA ALA A 82 6.03 -2.77 -13.74
C ALA A 82 4.56 -2.36 -13.83
N VAL A 83 3.72 -2.91 -12.94
CA VAL A 83 2.28 -2.62 -12.89
C VAL A 83 1.91 -2.09 -11.52
N TYR A 84 1.21 -0.96 -11.49
CA TYR A 84 0.57 -0.41 -10.31
C TYR A 84 -0.88 -0.87 -10.24
N ILE A 85 -1.24 -1.63 -9.20
CA ILE A 85 -2.59 -2.14 -8.97
C ILE A 85 -3.36 -1.14 -8.11
N ALA A 86 -4.35 -0.50 -8.70
CA ALA A 86 -5.18 0.54 -8.10
C ALA A 86 -6.69 0.20 -8.14
N SER A 87 -7.01 -1.07 -8.36
CA SER A 87 -8.38 -1.59 -8.33
C SER A 87 -8.98 -1.53 -6.91
N PRO A 88 -10.28 -1.76 -6.70
CA PRO A 88 -10.84 -2.01 -5.38
C PRO A 88 -10.15 -3.20 -4.69
N HIS A 89 -10.20 -3.26 -3.37
CA HIS A 89 -9.47 -4.27 -2.58
C HIS A 89 -9.71 -5.71 -3.06
N SER A 90 -10.94 -6.03 -3.51
CA SER A 90 -11.27 -7.35 -4.06
C SER A 90 -10.55 -7.68 -5.38
N GLY A 91 -10.06 -6.68 -6.09
CA GLY A 91 -9.27 -6.83 -7.33
C GLY A 91 -7.78 -7.00 -7.09
N HIS A 92 -7.25 -6.62 -5.92
CA HIS A 92 -5.80 -6.60 -5.68
C HIS A 92 -5.13 -7.94 -5.95
N SER A 93 -5.66 -9.02 -5.38
CA SER A 93 -5.07 -10.35 -5.55
C SER A 93 -5.16 -10.88 -6.99
N PRO A 94 -6.32 -10.95 -7.65
CA PRO A 94 -6.41 -11.45 -9.02
C PRO A 94 -5.61 -10.60 -10.02
N ASP A 95 -5.64 -9.28 -9.90
CA ASP A 95 -4.93 -8.36 -10.80
C ASP A 95 -3.40 -8.46 -10.62
N THR A 96 -2.94 -8.61 -9.37
CA THR A 96 -1.52 -8.85 -9.06
C THR A 96 -1.06 -10.19 -9.64
N LEU A 97 -1.81 -11.26 -9.44
CA LEU A 97 -1.45 -12.58 -9.95
C LEU A 97 -1.41 -12.60 -11.48
N ALA A 98 -2.35 -11.93 -12.16
CA ALA A 98 -2.33 -11.78 -13.61
C ALA A 98 -1.09 -11.00 -14.09
N SER A 99 -0.73 -9.92 -13.40
CA SER A 99 0.46 -9.13 -13.72
C SER A 99 1.75 -9.92 -13.53
N ILE A 100 1.87 -10.67 -12.43
CA ILE A 100 3.01 -11.57 -12.17
C ILE A 100 3.09 -12.69 -13.22
N ALA A 101 1.95 -13.26 -13.63
CA ALA A 101 1.91 -14.28 -14.69
C ALA A 101 2.46 -13.74 -16.02
N GLY A 102 2.23 -12.47 -16.33
CA GLY A 102 2.83 -11.74 -17.46
C GLY A 102 4.31 -11.34 -17.25
N GLY A 103 4.92 -11.72 -16.12
CA GLY A 103 6.33 -11.43 -15.82
C GLY A 103 6.59 -10.00 -15.33
N LYS A 104 5.55 -9.26 -14.91
CA LYS A 104 5.69 -7.88 -14.47
C LYS A 104 6.05 -7.76 -12.99
N HIS A 105 6.84 -6.76 -12.65
CA HIS A 105 6.98 -6.28 -11.27
C HIS A 105 5.68 -5.61 -10.83
N VAL A 106 5.34 -5.68 -9.54
CA VAL A 106 4.04 -5.16 -9.07
C VAL A 106 4.20 -4.28 -7.84
N LEU A 107 3.57 -3.11 -7.90
CA LEU A 107 3.23 -2.27 -6.76
C LEU A 107 1.72 -2.36 -6.55
N CYS A 108 1.29 -3.03 -5.48
CA CYS A 108 -0.12 -3.23 -5.17
C CYS A 108 -0.59 -2.24 -4.11
N GLU A 109 -1.71 -1.55 -4.33
CA GLU A 109 -2.32 -0.70 -3.31
C GLU A 109 -2.64 -1.47 -2.02
N LYS A 110 -2.64 -0.73 -0.94
CA LYS A 110 -3.02 -1.23 0.39
C LYS A 110 -4.56 -1.37 0.51
N PRO A 111 -5.03 -2.35 1.28
CA PRO A 111 -4.30 -3.49 1.82
C PRO A 111 -3.93 -4.45 0.69
N MET A 112 -2.81 -5.16 0.83
CA MET A 112 -2.31 -6.05 -0.22
C MET A 112 -3.38 -7.02 -0.74
N ALA A 113 -4.21 -7.56 0.15
CA ALA A 113 -5.26 -8.52 -0.17
C ALA A 113 -6.37 -8.53 0.89
N LEU A 114 -7.48 -9.21 0.63
CA LEU A 114 -8.58 -9.39 1.57
C LEU A 114 -8.30 -10.43 2.67
N SER A 115 -7.27 -11.26 2.49
CA SER A 115 -6.91 -12.31 3.46
C SER A 115 -5.42 -12.65 3.39
N ALA A 116 -4.90 -13.22 4.48
CA ALA A 116 -3.52 -13.72 4.56
C ALA A 116 -3.26 -14.76 3.45
N ALA A 117 -4.18 -15.68 3.21
CA ALA A 117 -4.04 -16.71 2.17
C ALA A 117 -3.85 -16.11 0.76
N GLN A 118 -4.60 -15.04 0.42
CA GLN A 118 -4.40 -14.32 -0.84
C GLN A 118 -3.03 -13.64 -0.89
N ALA A 119 -2.62 -12.97 0.18
CA ALA A 119 -1.31 -12.31 0.25
C ALA A 119 -0.16 -13.34 0.12
N GLU A 120 -0.27 -14.49 0.77
CA GLU A 120 0.69 -15.60 0.65
C GLU A 120 0.78 -16.13 -0.78
N GLN A 121 -0.35 -16.29 -1.48
CA GLN A 121 -0.38 -16.68 -2.90
C GLN A 121 0.34 -15.68 -3.79
N MET A 122 0.09 -14.37 -3.58
CA MET A 122 0.75 -13.31 -4.33
C MET A 122 2.27 -13.32 -4.12
N VAL A 123 2.70 -13.43 -2.85
CA VAL A 123 4.14 -13.50 -2.50
C VAL A 123 4.80 -14.76 -3.09
N ALA A 124 4.13 -15.92 -2.99
CA ALA A 124 4.64 -17.17 -3.56
C ALA A 124 4.77 -17.09 -5.09
N ALA A 125 3.77 -16.51 -5.78
CA ALA A 125 3.81 -16.30 -7.22
C ALA A 125 4.97 -15.37 -7.63
N ALA A 126 5.14 -14.25 -6.94
CA ALA A 126 6.22 -13.29 -7.22
C ALA A 126 7.60 -13.95 -7.04
N ARG A 127 7.80 -14.69 -5.94
CA ARG A 127 9.05 -15.42 -5.69
C ARG A 127 9.33 -16.49 -6.77
N SER A 128 8.30 -17.25 -7.15
CA SER A 128 8.41 -18.29 -8.17
C SER A 128 8.80 -17.73 -9.55
N ARG A 129 8.32 -16.55 -9.88
CA ARG A 129 8.60 -15.86 -11.15
C ARG A 129 9.85 -14.98 -11.12
N GLY A 130 10.44 -14.73 -9.95
CA GLY A 130 11.54 -13.78 -9.78
C GLY A 130 11.14 -12.34 -10.03
N THR A 131 9.85 -12.00 -9.84
CA THR A 131 9.34 -10.64 -9.96
C THR A 131 9.31 -9.93 -8.62
N PHE A 132 9.45 -8.61 -8.64
CA PHE A 132 9.29 -7.78 -7.45
C PHE A 132 7.80 -7.58 -7.14
N LEU A 133 7.42 -7.69 -5.86
CA LEU A 133 6.10 -7.38 -5.35
C LEU A 133 6.22 -6.52 -4.09
N MET A 134 5.53 -5.40 -4.05
CA MET A 134 5.48 -4.52 -2.89
C MET A 134 4.05 -4.03 -2.65
N GLU A 135 3.65 -3.95 -1.38
CA GLU A 135 2.45 -3.25 -0.95
C GLU A 135 2.71 -1.75 -0.85
N ALA A 136 1.80 -0.93 -1.38
CA ALA A 136 1.91 0.53 -1.41
C ALA A 136 1.51 1.19 -0.08
N VAL A 137 2.12 0.78 1.04
CA VAL A 137 1.98 1.46 2.33
C VAL A 137 2.88 2.69 2.34
N TRP A 138 2.41 3.74 1.70
CA TRP A 138 3.15 4.98 1.44
C TRP A 138 3.70 5.65 2.70
N THR A 139 3.03 5.49 3.85
CA THR A 139 3.46 6.06 5.13
C THR A 139 4.86 5.59 5.55
N ARG A 140 5.28 4.39 5.16
CA ARG A 140 6.63 3.86 5.44
C ARG A 140 7.75 4.66 4.79
N PHE A 141 7.44 5.46 3.78
CA PHE A 141 8.40 6.28 3.02
C PHE A 141 8.39 7.75 3.48
N LEU A 142 7.53 8.12 4.43
CA LEU A 142 7.55 9.47 5.01
C LEU A 142 8.84 9.71 5.80
N PRO A 143 9.41 10.93 5.73
CA PRO A 143 10.59 11.28 6.53
C PRO A 143 10.42 11.03 8.03
N SER A 144 9.22 11.26 8.58
CA SER A 144 8.89 10.99 9.99
C SER A 144 8.96 9.50 10.33
N TYR A 145 8.48 8.62 9.42
CA TYR A 145 8.60 7.17 9.60
C TYR A 145 10.05 6.70 9.51
N GLN A 146 10.82 7.24 8.57
CA GLN A 146 12.24 6.92 8.45
C GLN A 146 13.03 7.38 9.69
N ALA A 147 12.70 8.55 10.23
CA ALA A 147 13.26 9.03 11.49
C ALA A 147 12.89 8.12 12.68
N LEU A 148 11.63 7.68 12.76
CA LEU A 148 11.19 6.71 13.77
C LEU A 148 11.99 5.40 13.70
N VAL A 149 12.14 4.83 12.49
CA VAL A 149 12.94 3.61 12.30
C VAL A 149 14.38 3.81 12.78
N GLY A 150 14.99 4.97 12.49
CA GLY A 150 16.32 5.32 13.00
C GLY A 150 16.39 5.37 14.51
N VAL A 151 15.43 6.05 15.17
CA VAL A 151 15.34 6.16 16.64
C VAL A 151 15.21 4.79 17.31
N LEU A 152 14.38 3.91 16.72
CA LEU A 152 14.21 2.52 17.22
C LEU A 152 15.49 1.70 17.04
N ALA A 153 16.12 1.76 15.87
CA ALA A 153 17.34 1.01 15.56
C ALA A 153 18.53 1.43 16.43
N GLU A 154 18.61 2.71 16.81
CA GLU A 154 19.61 3.25 17.73
C GLU A 154 19.31 2.95 19.21
N GLY A 155 18.17 2.36 19.52
CA GLY A 155 17.73 2.07 20.90
C GLY A 155 17.48 3.30 21.75
N ARG A 156 17.27 4.47 21.16
CA ARG A 156 17.17 5.76 21.87
C ARG A 156 15.98 5.88 22.80
N ILE A 157 14.96 5.10 22.59
CA ILE A 157 13.77 5.05 23.45
C ILE A 157 13.68 3.72 24.23
N GLY A 158 14.78 2.94 24.27
CA GLY A 158 14.76 1.60 24.89
C GLY A 158 13.86 0.62 24.15
N VAL A 159 13.38 -0.40 24.86
CA VAL A 159 12.45 -1.41 24.31
C VAL A 159 11.02 -0.88 24.39
N PRO A 160 10.31 -0.63 23.29
CA PRO A 160 8.93 -0.15 23.35
C PRO A 160 8.01 -1.17 24.03
N LEU A 161 7.17 -0.72 24.96
CA LEU A 161 6.24 -1.57 25.71
C LEU A 161 4.77 -1.34 25.34
N LEU A 162 4.44 -0.17 24.80
CA LEU A 162 3.09 0.17 24.39
C LEU A 162 3.16 1.01 23.12
N VAL A 163 2.35 0.64 22.14
CA VAL A 163 2.09 1.43 20.93
C VAL A 163 0.60 1.66 20.84
N GLU A 164 0.18 2.91 20.86
CA GLU A 164 -1.20 3.32 20.63
C GLU A 164 -1.26 4.05 19.30
N ALA A 165 -2.17 3.63 18.42
CA ALA A 165 -2.34 4.28 17.13
C ALA A 165 -3.81 4.23 16.68
N ASP A 166 -4.29 5.33 16.11
CA ASP A 166 -5.62 5.37 15.54
C ASP A 166 -5.65 6.10 14.19
N PHE A 167 -6.59 5.70 13.34
CA PHE A 167 -6.88 6.38 12.11
C PHE A 167 -8.36 6.26 11.76
N GLY A 168 -9.03 7.40 11.60
CA GLY A 168 -10.46 7.38 11.27
C GLY A 168 -11.01 8.76 10.95
N PHE A 169 -11.92 8.78 10.00
CA PHE A 169 -12.67 9.97 9.62
C PHE A 169 -14.08 9.59 9.20
N ARG A 170 -15.03 10.51 9.39
CA ARG A 170 -16.40 10.26 9.01
C ARG A 170 -16.56 10.26 7.51
N VAL A 171 -17.07 9.15 6.97
CA VAL A 171 -17.41 8.99 5.56
C VAL A 171 -18.94 8.95 5.44
N PRO A 172 -19.55 9.72 4.52
CA PRO A 172 -20.95 9.56 4.20
C PRO A 172 -21.24 8.14 3.71
N LEU A 173 -22.31 7.52 4.20
CA LEU A 173 -22.72 6.19 3.80
C LEU A 173 -23.06 6.15 2.30
N ASP A 174 -22.33 5.34 1.55
CA ASP A 174 -22.62 4.96 0.18
C ASP A 174 -22.56 3.43 0.08
N PRO A 175 -23.71 2.74 0.12
CA PRO A 175 -23.74 1.27 0.15
C PRO A 175 -23.08 0.59 -1.07
N HIS A 176 -22.95 1.31 -2.18
CA HIS A 176 -22.28 0.82 -3.41
C HIS A 176 -20.85 1.36 -3.57
N GLY A 177 -20.42 2.22 -2.66
CA GLY A 177 -19.07 2.75 -2.62
C GLY A 177 -18.06 1.73 -2.09
N ARG A 178 -16.81 1.84 -2.54
CA ARG A 178 -15.73 0.88 -2.19
C ARG A 178 -15.51 0.67 -0.68
N LEU A 179 -15.89 1.63 0.16
CA LEU A 179 -15.70 1.55 1.60
C LEU A 179 -16.81 0.77 2.31
N PHE A 180 -18.01 0.73 1.73
CA PHE A 180 -19.20 0.14 2.34
C PHE A 180 -19.71 -1.11 1.62
N ASP A 181 -19.23 -1.39 0.39
CA ASP A 181 -19.60 -2.59 -0.35
C ASP A 181 -18.68 -3.77 0.02
N PRO A 182 -19.20 -4.82 0.69
CA PRO A 182 -18.41 -6.00 1.03
C PRO A 182 -17.85 -6.74 -0.21
N ALA A 183 -18.54 -6.66 -1.37
CA ALA A 183 -18.05 -7.27 -2.61
C ALA A 183 -16.81 -6.57 -3.17
N LEU A 184 -16.59 -5.32 -2.78
CA LEU A 184 -15.39 -4.54 -3.14
C LEU A 184 -14.30 -4.62 -2.07
N GLY A 185 -14.54 -5.33 -0.95
CA GLY A 185 -13.62 -5.41 0.18
C GLY A 185 -13.69 -4.17 1.06
N GLY A 186 -14.91 -3.64 1.30
CA GLY A 186 -15.15 -2.53 2.21
C GLY A 186 -14.81 -2.88 3.66
N GLY A 187 -14.81 -1.88 4.51
CA GLY A 187 -14.56 -2.00 5.95
C GLY A 187 -13.43 -1.09 6.44
N ALA A 188 -13.59 -0.62 7.69
CA ALA A 188 -12.65 0.28 8.34
C ALA A 188 -11.28 -0.39 8.59
N VAL A 189 -11.26 -1.68 8.97
CA VAL A 189 -10.00 -2.40 9.23
C VAL A 189 -9.14 -2.46 7.96
N LEU A 190 -9.72 -2.84 6.83
CA LEU A 190 -8.98 -2.98 5.58
C LEU A 190 -8.52 -1.63 5.04
N ASP A 191 -9.38 -0.60 5.04
CA ASP A 191 -9.01 0.69 4.43
C ASP A 191 -8.18 1.58 5.34
N LEU A 192 -8.51 1.64 6.63
CA LEU A 192 -7.91 2.55 7.61
C LEU A 192 -7.05 1.82 8.64
N GLY A 193 -7.50 0.68 9.14
CA GLY A 193 -6.82 -0.12 10.16
C GLY A 193 -5.43 -0.60 9.74
N ILE A 194 -5.18 -0.75 8.44
CA ILE A 194 -3.86 -1.11 7.92
C ILE A 194 -2.76 -0.16 8.41
N TYR A 195 -3.04 1.13 8.58
CA TYR A 195 -2.04 2.12 9.02
C TYR A 195 -1.63 1.94 10.49
N PRO A 196 -2.55 1.91 11.49
CA PRO A 196 -2.18 1.64 12.87
C PRO A 196 -1.64 0.21 13.06
N LEU A 197 -2.19 -0.80 12.37
CA LEU A 197 -1.71 -2.18 12.45
C LEU A 197 -0.25 -2.33 11.97
N GLN A 198 0.07 -1.74 10.83
CA GLN A 198 1.44 -1.80 10.30
C GLN A 198 2.43 -1.02 11.17
N LEU A 199 2.00 0.07 11.85
CA LEU A 199 2.86 0.78 12.79
C LEU A 199 3.16 -0.07 14.03
N CYS A 200 2.15 -0.72 14.62
CA CYS A 200 2.37 -1.66 15.72
C CYS A 200 3.33 -2.78 15.32
N SER A 201 3.12 -3.38 14.14
CA SER A 201 4.02 -4.43 13.63
C SER A 201 5.43 -3.94 13.34
N LEU A 202 5.60 -2.69 12.91
CA LEU A 202 6.91 -2.08 12.71
C LEU A 202 7.69 -1.92 14.02
N VAL A 203 6.99 -1.53 15.08
CA VAL A 203 7.62 -1.18 16.38
C VAL A 203 7.78 -2.40 17.29
N LEU A 204 6.77 -3.28 17.35
CA LEU A 204 6.67 -4.39 18.31
C LEU A 204 6.83 -5.77 17.65
N GLY A 205 6.97 -5.84 16.31
CA GLY A 205 6.99 -7.12 15.60
C GLY A 205 5.58 -7.66 15.33
N HIS A 206 5.48 -8.95 14.97
CA HIS A 206 4.19 -9.58 14.71
C HIS A 206 3.49 -9.98 16.02
N PRO A 207 2.18 -9.67 16.16
CA PRO A 207 1.42 -10.12 17.32
C PRO A 207 1.15 -11.64 17.23
N ASP A 208 1.11 -12.29 18.38
CA ASP A 208 0.72 -13.70 18.52
C ASP A 208 -0.75 -13.87 18.97
N ARG A 209 -1.35 -12.81 19.51
CA ARG A 209 -2.76 -12.80 19.93
C ARG A 209 -3.39 -11.44 19.70
N VAL A 210 -4.64 -11.45 19.23
CA VAL A 210 -5.45 -10.25 19.02
C VAL A 210 -6.78 -10.38 19.77
N THR A 211 -7.15 -9.32 20.49
CA THR A 211 -8.50 -9.16 21.04
C THR A 211 -9.10 -7.91 20.43
N ALA A 212 -10.27 -8.05 19.80
CA ALA A 212 -10.90 -6.94 19.11
C ALA A 212 -12.41 -6.94 19.36
N ASP A 213 -12.98 -5.74 19.30
CA ASP A 213 -14.41 -5.50 19.29
C ASP A 213 -14.72 -4.37 18.31
N GLY A 214 -15.96 -4.31 17.82
CA GLY A 214 -16.34 -3.31 16.82
C GLY A 214 -17.79 -3.38 16.41
N GLU A 215 -18.18 -2.41 15.58
CA GLU A 215 -19.52 -2.26 15.06
C GLU A 215 -19.57 -2.61 13.57
N ILE A 216 -20.47 -3.51 13.23
CA ILE A 216 -20.80 -3.86 11.85
C ILE A 216 -21.95 -2.99 11.38
N GLY A 217 -21.72 -2.24 10.30
CA GLY A 217 -22.71 -1.36 9.72
C GLY A 217 -23.79 -2.07 8.92
N VAL A 218 -24.74 -1.29 8.42
CA VAL A 218 -25.94 -1.81 7.71
C VAL A 218 -25.62 -2.55 6.41
N THR A 219 -24.43 -2.34 5.84
CA THR A 219 -23.98 -3.02 4.62
C THR A 219 -23.24 -4.33 4.91
N GLY A 220 -22.98 -4.64 6.18
CA GLY A 220 -22.29 -5.86 6.61
C GLY A 220 -20.76 -5.72 6.68
N VAL A 221 -20.20 -4.53 6.50
CA VAL A 221 -18.79 -4.26 6.75
C VAL A 221 -18.58 -3.66 8.14
N ASP A 222 -17.38 -3.78 8.67
CA ASP A 222 -16.95 -3.11 9.89
C ASP A 222 -16.82 -1.60 9.67
N GLU A 223 -17.51 -0.80 10.49
CA GLU A 223 -17.45 0.66 10.42
C GLU A 223 -16.59 1.27 11.53
N GLN A 224 -16.44 0.59 12.66
CA GLN A 224 -15.57 0.97 13.78
C GLN A 224 -14.99 -0.27 14.42
N VAL A 225 -13.67 -0.23 14.70
CA VAL A 225 -12.97 -1.33 15.35
C VAL A 225 -11.96 -0.78 16.35
N ALA A 226 -11.87 -1.44 17.52
CA ALA A 226 -10.80 -1.27 18.48
C ALA A 226 -10.17 -2.65 18.76
N ALA A 227 -8.84 -2.72 18.78
CA ALA A 227 -8.13 -3.96 19.04
C ALA A 227 -6.92 -3.78 19.93
N VAL A 228 -6.62 -4.83 20.71
CA VAL A 228 -5.39 -4.99 21.49
C VAL A 228 -4.58 -6.13 20.88
N LEU A 229 -3.36 -5.81 20.50
CA LEU A 229 -2.40 -6.74 19.91
C LEU A 229 -1.40 -7.14 21.00
N HIS A 230 -1.21 -8.43 21.24
CA HIS A 230 -0.21 -8.95 22.14
C HIS A 230 1.00 -9.46 21.35
N HIS A 231 2.19 -9.11 21.80
CA HIS A 231 3.43 -9.44 21.10
C HIS A 231 4.27 -10.41 21.93
N PRO A 232 4.92 -11.44 21.33
CA PRO A 232 5.58 -12.52 22.04
C PRO A 232 6.79 -12.07 22.89
N GLU A 233 7.46 -11.00 22.47
CA GLU A 233 8.59 -10.43 23.23
C GLU A 233 8.16 -9.42 24.32
N GLY A 234 6.87 -9.34 24.58
CA GLY A 234 6.25 -8.34 25.43
C GLY A 234 5.81 -7.10 24.64
N GLY A 235 5.02 -6.26 25.30
CA GLY A 235 4.44 -5.08 24.67
C GLY A 235 3.02 -5.30 24.16
N LEU A 236 2.28 -4.19 24.10
CA LEU A 236 0.91 -4.14 23.64
C LEU A 236 0.78 -3.11 22.52
N GLY A 237 0.10 -3.49 21.45
CA GLY A 237 -0.43 -2.57 20.44
C GLY A 237 -1.90 -2.29 20.73
N VAL A 238 -2.29 -1.02 20.78
CA VAL A 238 -3.70 -0.60 20.87
C VAL A 238 -4.04 0.16 19.59
N VAL A 239 -4.98 -0.38 18.82
CA VAL A 239 -5.33 0.18 17.53
C VAL A 239 -6.81 0.48 17.43
N LYS A 240 -7.15 1.56 16.73
CA LYS A 240 -8.54 1.90 16.38
C LYS A 240 -8.62 2.30 14.91
N ALA A 241 -9.72 1.92 14.27
CA ALA A 241 -10.07 2.36 12.93
C ALA A 241 -11.57 2.68 12.86
N ALA A 242 -11.94 3.80 12.22
CA ALA A 242 -13.33 4.21 12.15
C ALA A 242 -13.65 4.95 10.86
N MET A 243 -14.78 4.61 10.23
CA MET A 243 -15.40 5.33 9.11
C MET A 243 -16.66 6.10 9.54
N ALA A 244 -17.25 5.77 10.69
CA ALA A 244 -18.46 6.40 11.21
C ALA A 244 -18.17 7.63 12.08
N SER A 245 -16.94 7.77 12.60
CA SER A 245 -16.51 8.87 13.45
C SER A 245 -15.07 9.28 13.14
N GLY A 246 -14.75 10.56 13.36
CA GLY A 246 -13.36 11.01 13.34
C GLY A 246 -12.60 10.44 14.54
N THR A 247 -11.33 10.12 14.33
CA THR A 247 -10.35 9.89 15.39
C THR A 247 -9.36 11.05 15.43
N ASN A 248 -8.44 11.04 16.41
CA ASN A 248 -7.42 12.10 16.52
C ASN A 248 -6.26 11.94 15.53
N GLU A 249 -6.26 10.85 14.73
CA GLU A 249 -5.16 10.50 13.81
C GLU A 249 -3.79 10.51 14.52
N PHE A 250 -3.72 9.80 15.63
CA PHE A 250 -2.67 9.90 16.61
C PHE A 250 -1.89 8.59 16.72
N PHE A 251 -0.62 8.69 17.06
CA PHE A 251 0.13 7.55 17.60
C PHE A 251 1.03 7.97 18.77
N CYS A 252 1.22 7.04 19.71
CA CYS A 252 2.13 7.16 20.84
C CYS A 252 2.94 5.88 21.03
N ILE A 253 4.21 6.01 21.32
CA ILE A 253 5.10 4.89 21.64
C ILE A 253 5.66 5.15 23.04
N THR A 254 5.37 4.24 23.97
CA THR A 254 5.78 4.36 25.37
C THR A 254 6.95 3.41 25.66
N PRO A 255 8.13 3.95 26.02
CA PRO A 255 9.26 3.15 26.49
C PRO A 255 9.02 2.67 27.93
N PRO A 256 9.86 1.76 28.46
CA PRO A 256 9.86 1.45 29.88
C PRO A 256 10.15 2.70 30.69
N SER A 257 9.52 2.80 31.88
CA SER A 257 9.87 3.82 32.85
C SER A 257 11.32 3.58 33.33
N SER A 258 12.12 4.62 33.27
CA SER A 258 13.48 4.64 33.78
C SER A 258 13.53 4.40 35.29
#